data_29326374023affe283aec5e9d5a8ed4a
#
_entry.id   29326374023affe283aec5e9d5a8ed4a
#
_cell.length_a   1.000
_cell.length_b   1.000
_cell.length_c   1.000
_cell.angle_alpha   90.00
_cell.angle_beta   90.00
_cell.angle_gamma   90.00
#
_symmetry.space_group_name_H-M   'P 1'
#
loop_
_entity.id
_entity.type
_entity.pdbx_description
1 polymer ?
#
loop_
_entity_poly.entity_id
_entity_poly.type
_entity_poly.pdbx_seq_one_letter_code
_entity_poly.pdbx_strand_id
1 'polypeptide(L)'
;MGERGDRCADAILTRIADLERTLASLGVEEWRRACEGEGWPLGLVASHIGLGLDRQASWIEEHARTGRAHAFSWHETNDLNAENARRRGLLSRMTARRFVRDRAERIAMLARGLTDGQLDAVVFTYQDRGRTAEWVISVLACRHIDEHHRSIKAALATEDQRA
;
A
#
# COMPACT_ATOMS: atom_id res chain seq x y z
N MET A 1 -8.88 -22.31 5.07
CA MET A 1 -8.34 -21.02 5.50
C MET A 1 -7.27 -21.31 6.54
N GLY A 2 -6.08 -20.82 6.32
CA GLY A 2 -4.91 -21.16 7.12
C GLY A 2 -4.51 -20.04 8.07
N GLU A 3 -4.02 -20.38 9.24
CA GLU A 3 -3.54 -19.42 10.26
C GLU A 3 -2.48 -18.43 9.72
N ARG A 4 -1.66 -18.84 8.73
CA ARG A 4 -0.68 -17.96 8.07
C ARG A 4 -1.35 -16.85 7.26
N GLY A 5 -2.38 -17.18 6.49
CA GLY A 5 -3.15 -16.21 5.73
C GLY A 5 -3.88 -15.20 6.63
N ASP A 6 -4.44 -15.67 7.75
CA ASP A 6 -5.07 -14.80 8.74
C ASP A 6 -4.06 -13.83 9.36
N ARG A 7 -2.86 -14.30 9.75
CA ARG A 7 -1.78 -13.42 10.26
C ARG A 7 -1.36 -12.36 9.24
N CYS A 8 -1.24 -12.72 7.95
CA CYS A 8 -0.93 -11.78 6.87
C CYS A 8 -2.02 -10.70 6.74
N ALA A 9 -3.28 -11.12 6.73
CA ALA A 9 -4.42 -10.22 6.63
C ALA A 9 -4.50 -9.25 7.83
N ASP A 10 -4.36 -9.77 9.04
CA ASP A 10 -4.42 -8.98 10.26
C ASP A 10 -3.27 -7.96 10.35
N ALA A 11 -2.08 -8.32 9.86
CA ALA A 11 -0.93 -7.40 9.79
C ALA A 11 -1.22 -6.18 8.90
N ILE A 12 -1.89 -6.36 7.76
CA ILE A 12 -2.33 -5.28 6.87
C ILE A 12 -3.42 -4.44 7.54
N LEU A 13 -4.50 -5.11 8.00
CA LEU A 13 -5.67 -4.41 8.53
C LEU A 13 -5.37 -3.57 9.77
N THR A 14 -4.49 -4.05 10.65
CA THR A 14 -4.02 -3.29 11.82
C THR A 14 -3.34 -1.98 11.40
N ARG A 15 -2.42 -2.03 10.42
CA ARG A 15 -1.72 -0.85 9.91
C ARG A 15 -2.67 0.14 9.23
N ILE A 16 -3.62 -0.38 8.48
CA ILE A 16 -4.63 0.46 7.82
C ILE A 16 -5.55 1.12 8.84
N ALA A 17 -5.92 0.44 9.92
CA ALA A 17 -6.70 1.06 10.99
C ALA A 17 -5.94 2.23 11.64
N ASP A 18 -4.62 2.10 11.83
CA ASP A 18 -3.77 3.18 12.35
C ASP A 18 -3.67 4.36 11.37
N LEU A 19 -3.44 4.07 10.08
CA LEU A 19 -3.45 5.08 9.03
C LEU A 19 -4.80 5.80 8.95
N GLU A 20 -5.91 5.05 8.98
CA GLU A 20 -7.27 5.60 8.94
C GLU A 20 -7.53 6.58 10.08
N ARG A 21 -7.05 6.32 11.30
CA ARG A 21 -7.15 7.26 12.43
C ARG A 21 -6.41 8.56 12.14
N THR A 22 -5.20 8.46 11.59
CA THR A 22 -4.44 9.64 11.17
C THR A 22 -5.16 10.43 10.09
N LEU A 23 -5.63 9.75 9.02
CA LEU A 23 -6.31 10.42 7.91
C LEU A 23 -7.67 11.03 8.31
N ALA A 24 -8.35 10.46 9.33
CA ALA A 24 -9.62 10.95 9.81
C ALA A 24 -9.50 12.30 10.55
N SER A 25 -8.37 12.54 11.22
CA SER A 25 -8.13 13.77 11.98
C SER A 25 -7.72 14.97 11.11
N LEU A 26 -7.35 14.76 9.84
CA LEU A 26 -6.80 15.82 8.98
C LEU A 26 -7.82 16.87 8.57
N GLY A 27 -7.42 18.13 8.65
CA GLY A 27 -8.13 19.28 8.06
C GLY A 27 -7.92 19.39 6.53
N VAL A 28 -8.54 20.39 5.91
CA VAL A 28 -8.42 20.63 4.46
C VAL A 28 -6.99 21.07 4.10
N GLU A 29 -6.41 21.93 4.91
CA GLU A 29 -5.06 22.47 4.67
C GLU A 29 -4.01 21.39 4.85
N GLU A 30 -4.11 20.58 5.91
CA GLU A 30 -3.21 19.45 6.13
C GLU A 30 -3.28 18.45 4.99
N TRP A 31 -4.47 18.19 4.44
CA TRP A 31 -4.67 17.29 3.30
C TRP A 31 -3.88 17.68 2.06
N ARG A 32 -3.62 18.98 1.89
CA ARG A 32 -2.87 19.55 0.76
C ARG A 32 -1.40 19.74 1.05
N ARG A 33 -0.97 19.58 2.30
CA ARG A 33 0.41 19.77 2.70
C ARG A 33 1.33 18.77 2.02
N ALA A 34 2.51 19.21 1.60
CA ALA A 34 3.51 18.34 0.98
C ALA A 34 4.18 17.45 2.01
N CYS A 35 4.33 16.18 1.69
CA CYS A 35 5.26 15.27 2.34
C CYS A 35 6.64 15.48 1.72
N GLU A 36 7.62 15.89 2.53
CA GLU A 36 8.96 16.25 2.03
C GLU A 36 9.66 15.06 1.34
N GLY A 37 9.46 13.85 1.85
CA GLY A 37 10.08 12.64 1.30
C GLY A 37 9.62 12.29 -0.12
N GLU A 38 8.33 12.42 -0.40
CA GLU A 38 7.73 12.12 -1.70
C GLU A 38 7.58 13.34 -2.61
N GLY A 39 7.62 14.54 -2.06
CA GLY A 39 7.29 15.78 -2.77
C GLY A 39 5.82 15.88 -3.20
N TRP A 40 4.95 15.06 -2.63
CA TRP A 40 3.52 14.99 -2.96
C TRP A 40 2.64 15.51 -1.82
N PRO A 41 1.44 16.04 -2.14
CA PRO A 41 0.45 16.30 -1.10
C PRO A 41 0.10 15.05 -0.30
N LEU A 42 -0.15 15.21 0.98
CA LEU A 42 -0.58 14.16 1.91
C LEU A 42 -1.69 13.28 1.33
N GLY A 43 -2.69 13.89 0.71
CA GLY A 43 -3.80 13.16 0.08
C GLY A 43 -3.40 12.29 -1.10
N LEU A 44 -2.34 12.66 -1.82
CA LEU A 44 -1.81 11.85 -2.91
C LEU A 44 -0.98 10.68 -2.35
N VAL A 45 -0.19 10.90 -1.28
CA VAL A 45 0.54 9.84 -0.57
C VAL A 45 -0.44 8.80 -0.02
N ALA A 46 -1.55 9.24 0.60
CA ALA A 46 -2.59 8.33 1.07
C ALA A 46 -3.16 7.47 -0.08
N SER A 47 -3.47 8.08 -1.23
CA SER A 47 -3.96 7.36 -2.41
C SER A 47 -2.92 6.39 -2.97
N HIS A 48 -1.64 6.75 -2.91
CA HIS A 48 -0.52 5.90 -3.34
C HIS A 48 -0.41 4.62 -2.51
N ILE A 49 -0.66 4.69 -1.20
CA ILE A 49 -0.72 3.48 -0.36
C ILE A 49 -1.75 2.49 -0.90
N GLY A 50 -2.95 2.95 -1.20
CA GLY A 50 -3.99 2.09 -1.77
C GLY A 50 -3.61 1.46 -3.11
N LEU A 51 -2.92 2.22 -3.98
CA LEU A 51 -2.41 1.70 -5.26
C LEU A 51 -1.34 0.63 -5.09
N GLY A 52 -0.42 0.81 -4.15
CA GLY A 52 0.58 -0.19 -3.83
C GLY A 52 -0.05 -1.51 -3.42
N LEU A 53 -1.05 -1.46 -2.53
CA LEU A 53 -1.81 -2.64 -2.10
C LEU A 53 -2.54 -3.32 -3.26
N ASP A 54 -3.17 -2.53 -4.14
CA ASP A 54 -3.87 -3.04 -5.32
C ASP A 54 -2.95 -3.77 -6.29
N ARG A 55 -1.77 -3.20 -6.55
CA ARG A 55 -0.74 -3.81 -7.41
C ARG A 55 -0.20 -5.12 -6.82
N GLN A 56 0.10 -5.12 -5.52
CA GLN A 56 0.63 -6.29 -4.82
C GLN A 56 -0.39 -7.44 -4.81
N ALA A 57 -1.67 -7.15 -4.61
CA ALA A 57 -2.74 -8.13 -4.75
C ALA A 57 -2.80 -8.67 -6.19
N SER A 58 -2.69 -7.79 -7.19
CA SER A 58 -2.74 -8.17 -8.61
C SER A 58 -1.57 -9.07 -9.02
N TRP A 59 -0.37 -8.90 -8.46
CA TRP A 59 0.76 -9.81 -8.74
C TRP A 59 0.51 -11.23 -8.24
N ILE A 60 -0.12 -11.37 -7.08
CA ILE A 60 -0.47 -12.67 -6.50
C ILE A 60 -1.58 -13.35 -7.33
N GLU A 61 -2.62 -12.60 -7.68
CA GLU A 61 -3.72 -13.10 -8.51
C GLU A 61 -3.23 -13.49 -9.92
N GLU A 62 -2.36 -12.70 -10.52
CA GLU A 62 -1.77 -12.99 -11.83
C GLU A 62 -0.94 -14.27 -11.78
N HIS A 63 -0.12 -14.44 -10.73
CA HIS A 63 0.63 -15.67 -10.52
C HIS A 63 -0.32 -16.88 -10.37
N ALA A 64 -1.37 -16.76 -9.58
CA ALA A 64 -2.35 -17.85 -9.42
C ALA A 64 -3.01 -18.25 -10.74
N ARG A 65 -3.21 -17.30 -11.66
CA ARG A 65 -3.82 -17.53 -12.97
C ARG A 65 -2.83 -18.04 -14.02
N THR A 66 -1.57 -17.63 -13.99
CA THR A 66 -0.61 -17.86 -15.09
C THR A 66 0.62 -18.67 -14.71
N GLY A 67 0.88 -18.84 -13.42
CA GLY A 67 2.12 -19.42 -12.89
C GLY A 67 3.34 -18.52 -13.02
N ARG A 68 3.18 -17.26 -13.50
CA ARG A 68 4.30 -16.33 -13.73
C ARG A 68 4.46 -15.39 -12.55
N ALA A 69 5.70 -15.20 -12.09
CA ALA A 69 6.05 -14.16 -11.13
C ALA A 69 6.12 -12.79 -11.83
N HIS A 70 5.66 -11.74 -11.16
CA HIS A 70 5.83 -10.37 -11.62
C HIS A 70 7.33 -9.96 -11.56
N ALA A 71 7.90 -9.56 -12.68
CA ALA A 71 9.26 -9.02 -12.75
C ALA A 71 9.21 -7.51 -12.45
N PHE A 72 9.72 -7.10 -11.29
CA PHE A 72 9.66 -5.70 -10.87
C PHE A 72 10.62 -4.82 -11.67
N SER A 73 10.13 -3.67 -12.07
CA SER A 73 10.88 -2.61 -12.73
C SER A 73 10.63 -1.26 -12.07
N TRP A 74 11.70 -0.57 -11.66
CA TRP A 74 11.59 0.82 -11.18
C TRP A 74 11.09 1.76 -12.27
N HIS A 75 11.47 1.56 -13.51
CA HIS A 75 11.00 2.37 -14.63
C HIS A 75 9.49 2.29 -14.76
N GLU A 76 8.94 1.07 -14.88
CA GLU A 76 7.49 0.84 -14.93
C GLU A 76 6.77 1.39 -13.69
N THR A 77 7.35 1.18 -12.51
CA THR A 77 6.78 1.68 -11.25
C THR A 77 6.69 3.20 -11.22
N ASN A 78 7.75 3.89 -11.66
CA ASN A 78 7.78 5.35 -11.71
C ASN A 78 6.78 5.90 -12.73
N ASP A 79 6.65 5.28 -13.90
CA ASP A 79 5.68 5.67 -14.92
C ASP A 79 4.24 5.52 -14.41
N LEU A 80 3.93 4.40 -13.75
CA LEU A 80 2.64 4.16 -13.13
C LEU A 80 2.33 5.16 -12.00
N ASN A 81 3.33 5.51 -11.20
CA ASN A 81 3.18 6.49 -10.13
C ASN A 81 2.92 7.90 -10.71
N ALA A 82 3.67 8.29 -11.75
CA ALA A 82 3.47 9.57 -12.43
C ALA A 82 2.09 9.65 -13.10
N GLU A 83 1.67 8.59 -13.78
CA GLU A 83 0.35 8.48 -14.40
C GLU A 83 -0.76 8.59 -13.36
N ASN A 84 -0.60 7.90 -12.23
CA ASN A 84 -1.57 7.98 -11.14
C ASN A 84 -1.66 9.38 -10.54
N ALA A 85 -0.52 10.04 -10.30
CA ALA A 85 -0.51 11.42 -9.81
C ALA A 85 -1.26 12.37 -10.76
N ARG A 86 -1.09 12.19 -12.08
CA ARG A 86 -1.82 12.98 -13.09
C ARG A 86 -3.31 12.68 -13.13
N ARG A 87 -3.71 11.40 -13.11
CA ARG A 87 -5.12 10.99 -13.27
C ARG A 87 -5.94 11.21 -12.03
N ARG A 88 -5.40 10.90 -10.86
CA ARG A 88 -6.14 10.97 -9.60
C ARG A 88 -6.04 12.34 -8.96
N GLY A 89 -4.94 13.05 -9.21
CA GLY A 89 -4.71 14.34 -8.57
C GLY A 89 -4.91 14.24 -7.06
N LEU A 90 -5.51 15.25 -6.50
CA LEU A 90 -5.87 15.28 -5.10
C LEU A 90 -7.33 14.82 -4.91
N LEU A 91 -7.52 13.54 -4.60
CA LEU A 91 -8.84 13.02 -4.23
C LEU A 91 -9.37 13.71 -2.97
N SER A 92 -10.69 13.77 -2.81
CA SER A 92 -11.28 14.18 -1.54
C SER A 92 -10.85 13.21 -0.43
N ARG A 93 -10.77 13.70 0.81
CA ARG A 93 -10.39 12.87 1.97
C ARG A 93 -11.25 11.61 2.09
N MET A 94 -12.54 11.76 1.93
CA MET A 94 -13.48 10.62 2.00
C MET A 94 -13.23 9.60 0.90
N THR A 95 -13.02 10.06 -0.33
CA THR A 95 -12.74 9.17 -1.48
C THR A 95 -11.42 8.43 -1.32
N ALA A 96 -10.36 9.13 -0.90
CA ALA A 96 -9.05 8.53 -0.70
C ALA A 96 -9.05 7.50 0.44
N ARG A 97 -9.68 7.83 1.58
CA ARG A 97 -9.83 6.90 2.71
C ARG A 97 -10.58 5.65 2.31
N ARG A 98 -11.72 5.80 1.63
CA ARG A 98 -12.49 4.67 1.12
C ARG A 98 -11.63 3.82 0.17
N PHE A 99 -10.95 4.46 -0.76
CA PHE A 99 -10.07 3.76 -1.71
C PHE A 99 -9.00 2.93 -1.00
N VAL A 100 -8.29 3.50 -0.02
CA VAL A 100 -7.26 2.78 0.76
C VAL A 100 -7.86 1.58 1.48
N ARG A 101 -9.01 1.76 2.13
CA ARG A 101 -9.71 0.69 2.85
C ARG A 101 -10.12 -0.44 1.92
N ASP A 102 -10.79 -0.13 0.82
CA ASP A 102 -11.26 -1.13 -0.15
C ASP A 102 -10.08 -1.97 -0.68
N ARG A 103 -8.90 -1.35 -0.90
CA ARG A 103 -7.70 -2.06 -1.37
C ARG A 103 -7.04 -2.89 -0.28
N ALA A 104 -7.05 -2.43 0.94
CA ALA A 104 -6.58 -3.20 2.09
C ALA A 104 -7.45 -4.43 2.36
N GLU A 105 -8.76 -4.26 2.30
CA GLU A 105 -9.71 -5.38 2.43
C GLU A 105 -9.52 -6.40 1.32
N ARG A 106 -9.31 -5.96 0.07
CA ARG A 106 -9.02 -6.86 -1.06
C ARG A 106 -7.80 -7.75 -0.80
N ILE A 107 -6.65 -7.16 -0.46
CA ILE A 107 -5.43 -7.94 -0.22
C ILE A 107 -5.54 -8.83 1.03
N ALA A 108 -6.25 -8.38 2.07
CA ALA A 108 -6.51 -9.16 3.26
C ALA A 108 -7.43 -10.36 2.97
N MET A 109 -8.49 -10.17 2.20
CA MET A 109 -9.36 -11.28 1.77
C MET A 109 -8.59 -12.28 0.89
N LEU A 110 -7.76 -11.78 -0.04
CA LEU A 110 -6.87 -12.63 -0.84
C LEU A 110 -5.96 -13.46 0.06
N ALA A 111 -5.27 -12.85 1.02
CA ALA A 111 -4.37 -13.53 1.95
C ALA A 111 -5.05 -14.66 2.71
N ARG A 112 -6.27 -14.43 3.22
CA ARG A 112 -7.08 -15.44 3.92
C ARG A 112 -7.50 -16.60 3.04
N GLY A 113 -7.65 -16.36 1.73
CA GLY A 113 -8.03 -17.37 0.75
C GLY A 113 -6.88 -18.25 0.28
N LEU A 114 -5.62 -17.85 0.49
CA LEU A 114 -4.44 -18.60 0.02
C LEU A 114 -4.18 -19.83 0.89
N THR A 115 -3.83 -20.94 0.23
CA THR A 115 -3.24 -22.12 0.89
C THR A 115 -1.79 -21.86 1.26
N ASP A 116 -1.20 -22.66 2.16
CA ASP A 116 0.22 -22.55 2.51
C ASP A 116 1.13 -22.70 1.29
N GLY A 117 0.83 -23.61 0.36
CA GLY A 117 1.57 -23.76 -0.89
C GLY A 117 1.49 -22.52 -1.78
N GLN A 118 0.35 -21.83 -1.80
CA GLN A 118 0.21 -20.55 -2.53
C GLN A 118 0.93 -19.40 -1.81
N LEU A 119 0.96 -19.39 -0.48
CA LEU A 119 1.74 -18.43 0.30
C LEU A 119 3.25 -18.60 0.06
N ASP A 120 3.73 -19.84 -0.16
CA ASP A 120 5.13 -20.16 -0.46
C ASP A 120 5.49 -19.96 -1.94
N ALA A 121 4.52 -19.77 -2.83
CA ALA A 121 4.77 -19.58 -4.25
C ALA A 121 5.51 -18.26 -4.51
N VAL A 122 6.52 -18.29 -5.38
CA VAL A 122 7.27 -17.11 -5.81
C VAL A 122 6.43 -16.31 -6.81
N VAL A 123 5.89 -15.18 -6.37
CA VAL A 123 4.97 -14.33 -7.16
C VAL A 123 5.61 -13.03 -7.64
N PHE A 124 6.80 -12.69 -7.15
CA PHE A 124 7.48 -11.43 -7.43
C PHE A 124 8.98 -11.67 -7.54
N THR A 125 9.64 -10.99 -8.49
CA THR A 125 11.10 -11.03 -8.65
C THR A 125 11.68 -9.63 -8.78
N TYR A 126 12.80 -9.40 -8.12
CA TYR A 126 13.59 -8.19 -8.21
C TYR A 126 15.08 -8.52 -8.12
N GLN A 127 15.90 -8.04 -9.06
CA GLN A 127 17.33 -8.32 -9.13
C GLN A 127 17.63 -9.84 -8.96
N ASP A 128 16.95 -10.66 -9.74
CA ASP A 128 17.06 -12.14 -9.76
C ASP A 128 16.72 -12.84 -8.43
N ARG A 129 16.11 -12.10 -7.48
CA ARG A 129 15.64 -12.66 -6.23
C ARG A 129 14.13 -12.86 -6.25
N GLY A 130 13.69 -14.10 -6.12
CA GLY A 130 12.29 -14.46 -5.95
C GLY A 130 11.78 -14.10 -4.56
N ARG A 131 10.50 -13.68 -4.48
CA ARG A 131 9.78 -13.39 -3.24
C ARG A 131 8.44 -14.09 -3.26
N THR A 132 8.09 -14.71 -2.14
CA THR A 132 6.84 -15.45 -1.99
C THR A 132 5.65 -14.52 -1.85
N ALA A 133 4.43 -15.06 -2.03
CA ALA A 133 3.22 -14.33 -1.78
C ALA A 133 3.13 -13.85 -0.32
N GLU A 134 3.50 -14.70 0.64
CA GLU A 134 3.56 -14.32 2.05
C GLU A 134 4.51 -13.13 2.27
N TRP A 135 5.71 -13.17 1.66
CA TRP A 135 6.65 -12.05 1.77
C TRP A 135 6.09 -10.76 1.16
N VAL A 136 5.41 -10.84 0.01
CA VAL A 136 4.78 -9.65 -0.62
C VAL A 136 3.74 -9.04 0.30
N ILE A 137 2.93 -9.86 0.98
CA ILE A 137 1.88 -9.35 1.87
C ILE A 137 2.46 -8.88 3.20
N SER A 138 3.24 -9.73 3.88
CA SER A 138 3.66 -9.49 5.27
C SER A 138 4.86 -8.54 5.40
N VAL A 139 5.71 -8.44 4.35
CA VAL A 139 6.89 -7.60 4.38
C VAL A 139 6.72 -6.39 3.45
N LEU A 140 6.52 -6.61 2.14
CA LEU A 140 6.51 -5.52 1.17
C LEU A 140 5.31 -4.59 1.38
N ALA A 141 4.09 -5.15 1.48
CA ALA A 141 2.89 -4.35 1.68
C ALA A 141 2.88 -3.64 3.03
N CYS A 142 3.24 -4.34 4.10
CA CYS A 142 3.33 -3.75 5.43
C CYS A 142 4.35 -2.61 5.49
N ARG A 143 5.55 -2.82 4.93
CA ARG A 143 6.60 -1.81 4.86
C ARG A 143 6.17 -0.60 4.05
N HIS A 144 5.51 -0.80 2.92
CA HIS A 144 4.97 0.27 2.09
C HIS A 144 3.98 1.16 2.86
N ILE A 145 3.06 0.54 3.62
CA ILE A 145 2.14 1.28 4.49
C ILE A 145 2.91 2.06 5.55
N ASP A 146 3.83 1.38 6.27
CA ASP A 146 4.56 1.96 7.40
C ASP A 146 5.45 3.13 6.98
N GLU A 147 6.14 3.05 5.84
CA GLU A 147 7.02 4.10 5.32
C GLU A 147 6.22 5.35 4.94
N HIS A 148 5.15 5.21 4.17
CA HIS A 148 4.32 6.33 3.78
C HIS A 148 3.49 6.90 4.94
N HIS A 149 3.01 6.07 5.86
CA HIS A 149 2.35 6.57 7.08
C HIS A 149 3.30 7.38 7.96
N ARG A 150 4.57 6.97 8.05
CA ARG A 150 5.62 7.73 8.75
C ARG A 150 5.87 9.08 8.07
N SER A 151 5.93 9.13 6.74
CA SER A 151 6.07 10.37 5.97
C SER A 151 4.90 11.33 6.22
N ILE A 152 3.67 10.82 6.23
CA ILE A 152 2.47 11.58 6.59
C ILE A 152 2.59 12.17 8.00
N LYS A 153 2.96 11.37 8.99
CA LYS A 153 3.13 11.85 10.38
C LYS A 153 4.22 12.90 10.50
N ALA A 154 5.35 12.73 9.80
CA ALA A 154 6.44 13.70 9.80
C ALA A 154 5.99 15.06 9.23
N ALA A 155 5.22 15.06 8.15
CA ALA A 155 4.67 16.27 7.56
C ALA A 155 3.69 17.01 8.51
N LEU A 156 3.01 16.28 9.41
CA LEU A 156 2.11 16.86 10.40
C LEU A 156 2.86 17.45 11.59
N ALA A 157 3.93 16.79 12.04
CA ALA A 157 4.70 17.19 13.24
C ALA A 157 5.51 18.49 13.05
N THR A 158 5.82 18.87 11.80
CA THR A 158 6.61 20.09 11.50
C THR A 158 5.91 21.41 11.84
N GLU A 159 4.61 21.42 12.14
CA GLU A 159 3.87 22.61 12.54
C GLU A 159 3.87 22.86 14.05
N ASP A 160 3.80 21.82 14.88
CA ASP A 160 3.83 21.96 16.34
C ASP A 160 5.13 22.61 16.85
N GLN A 161 6.18 22.62 16.02
CA GLN A 161 7.48 23.25 16.33
C GLN A 161 7.57 24.69 15.81
N ARG A 162 6.62 25.17 15.02
CA ARG A 162 6.62 26.54 14.45
C ARG A 162 5.55 27.47 15.04
N ALA A 163 4.70 26.96 15.90
CA ALA A 163 3.68 27.70 16.65
C ALA A 163 4.13 28.00 18.08
#